data_289e653d99986abfdef7271dc93e7ba7
#
_entry.id   289e653d99986abfdef7271dc93e7ba7
#
_cell.length_a   1.000
_cell.length_b   1.000
_cell.length_c   1.000
_cell.angle_alpha   90.00
_cell.angle_beta   90.00
_cell.angle_gamma   90.00
#
_symmetry.space_group_name_H-M   'P 1'
#
loop_
_entity.id
_entity.type
_entity.pdbx_description
1 polymer ?
#
loop_
_entity_poly.entity_id
_entity_poly.type
_entity_poly.pdbx_seq_one_letter_code
_entity_poly.pdbx_strand_id
1 'polypeptide(L)'
;LNSVAGVDSWSYVFSLDDVRKAGSTPSYFWESGSRASSLSVTSGSYTNVLSDGYGQFTAPFWGGSDGFNIRKPDPLYNKGMGSAVTEDTSYAYHTYRRAIDTVADPEFIDMNLLAVPGLTNDALTSHMVSTCEDRGDAMALIDLANVYIPPHEQYYSSKASRIGTNPQAAATALKDRALDSSYGATFYPWVQTRDDQTGQLLWIPPSVAMMGVLASSERKSQLWFAPAGFNRGGLSDGAAGLPVHNVTERLTSKERDTLYEARINPIASFPSTGIVVFGQKTLQERRSALDRINVRRLVIYLKKQISILSTQILFEQNVQATWLRFKSLVEPLLASTKINFGITDYRLILDSSTTTPDLVDQNILYAKIMIKPARAIEFIAIDFVVMSTGASFDD
;
A
#
# COMPACT_ATOMS: atom_id res chain seq x y z
N LEU A 1 16.94 0.22 31.80
CA LEU A 1 16.33 0.80 30.60
C LEU A 1 17.24 1.91 30.09
N ASN A 2 18.21 1.58 29.26
CA ASN A 2 19.05 2.59 28.65
C ASN A 2 18.41 3.04 27.35
N SER A 3 17.72 4.17 27.39
CA SER A 3 17.49 4.93 26.18
C SER A 3 18.84 5.50 25.74
N VAL A 4 19.33 5.13 24.58
CA VAL A 4 20.38 5.89 23.91
C VAL A 4 19.74 7.23 23.57
N ALA A 5 20.35 8.32 24.06
CA ALA A 5 19.81 9.67 23.89
C ALA A 5 19.48 9.96 22.43
N GLY A 6 18.21 10.19 22.14
CA GLY A 6 17.70 10.53 20.81
C GLY A 6 17.16 9.39 19.96
N VAL A 7 17.17 8.15 20.45
CA VAL A 7 16.58 7.01 19.72
C VAL A 7 15.82 6.16 20.73
N ASP A 8 14.52 6.06 20.55
CA ASP A 8 13.66 5.13 21.31
C ASP A 8 13.92 3.68 20.88
N SER A 9 15.18 3.26 20.88
CA SER A 9 15.56 1.89 20.59
C SER A 9 15.75 1.12 21.88
N TRP A 10 14.84 0.22 22.14
CA TRP A 10 14.94 -0.76 23.20
C TRP A 10 15.62 -1.99 22.64
N SER A 11 16.90 -2.18 22.92
CA SER A 11 17.56 -3.44 22.60
C SER A 11 17.66 -4.27 23.86
N TYR A 12 16.75 -5.21 24.05
CA TYR A 12 16.84 -6.19 25.09
C TYR A 12 16.88 -7.59 24.54
N VAL A 13 18.03 -8.16 24.55
CA VAL A 13 18.15 -9.59 24.70
C VAL A 13 18.61 -9.82 26.14
N PHE A 14 17.69 -10.16 27.00
CA PHE A 14 17.99 -10.56 28.36
C PHE A 14 18.44 -12.03 28.37
N SER A 15 19.62 -12.26 28.90
CA SER A 15 20.10 -13.62 29.19
C SER A 15 20.78 -13.64 30.57
N LEU A 16 20.99 -14.81 31.12
CA LEU A 16 21.74 -14.96 32.37
C LEU A 16 23.20 -14.49 32.25
N ASP A 17 23.70 -14.40 31.03
CA ASP A 17 25.04 -13.86 30.75
C ASP A 17 25.17 -12.35 31.03
N ASP A 18 24.04 -11.66 31.15
CA ASP A 18 24.00 -10.21 31.47
C ASP A 18 24.05 -9.92 32.96
N VAL A 19 24.08 -10.95 33.80
CA VAL A 19 24.17 -10.81 35.25
C VAL A 19 25.61 -10.70 35.68
N ARG A 20 25.95 -9.59 36.39
CA ARG A 20 27.29 -9.35 36.90
C ARG A 20 27.28 -9.01 38.38
N LYS A 21 28.37 -9.37 39.07
CA LYS A 21 28.62 -8.98 40.44
C LYS A 21 29.15 -7.54 40.49
N ALA A 22 28.48 -6.68 41.23
CA ALA A 22 28.90 -5.29 41.41
C ALA A 22 29.92 -5.14 42.54
N GLY A 23 31.16 -4.83 42.18
CA GLY A 23 32.19 -4.43 43.15
C GLY A 23 32.45 -5.36 44.31
N SER A 24 32.80 -4.81 45.49
CA SER A 24 33.10 -5.54 46.71
C SER A 24 31.86 -5.91 47.54
N THR A 25 30.70 -5.41 47.19
CA THR A 25 29.43 -5.75 47.81
C THR A 25 28.72 -6.79 47.00
N PRO A 26 28.12 -7.83 47.59
CA PRO A 26 27.48 -8.91 46.85
C PRO A 26 26.11 -8.49 46.30
N SER A 27 26.09 -7.55 45.40
CA SER A 27 24.89 -7.19 44.67
C SER A 27 25.11 -7.53 43.19
N TYR A 28 24.21 -8.27 42.65
CA TYR A 28 24.13 -8.54 41.23
C TYR A 28 23.26 -7.48 40.60
N PHE A 29 23.69 -7.00 39.46
CA PHE A 29 22.93 -6.04 38.67
C PHE A 29 22.97 -6.44 37.22
N TRP A 30 21.97 -5.98 36.48
CA TRP A 30 21.87 -6.17 35.05
C TRP A 30 22.66 -5.06 34.35
N GLU A 31 23.69 -5.42 33.64
CA GLU A 31 24.26 -4.48 32.69
C GLU A 31 23.33 -4.32 31.49
N SER A 32 23.27 -3.10 30.99
CA SER A 32 22.37 -2.73 29.91
C SER A 32 22.36 -3.70 28.74
N GLY A 33 21.26 -4.15 28.48
CA GLY A 33 20.69 -5.10 27.62
C GLY A 33 21.14 -5.30 26.19
N SER A 34 22.36 -5.31 25.88
CA SER A 34 22.86 -5.86 24.65
C SER A 34 24.10 -6.65 24.95
N ARG A 35 24.03 -7.91 25.28
CA ARG A 35 25.20 -8.82 25.35
C ARG A 35 26.57 -8.11 25.37
N ALA A 36 26.64 -6.98 26.07
CA ALA A 36 27.83 -6.13 26.07
C ALA A 36 29.02 -6.85 26.68
N SER A 37 28.77 -7.95 27.37
CA SER A 37 29.80 -8.66 28.09
C SER A 37 30.22 -9.97 27.47
N SER A 38 29.69 -10.40 26.35
CA SER A 38 30.07 -11.63 25.63
C SER A 38 30.45 -12.86 26.50
N LEU A 39 29.98 -12.87 27.75
CA LEU A 39 30.16 -14.02 28.64
C LEU A 39 29.09 -15.05 28.29
N SER A 40 29.48 -16.12 27.69
CA SER A 40 28.59 -17.24 27.40
C SER A 40 28.33 -18.04 28.67
N VAL A 41 27.25 -18.83 28.66
CA VAL A 41 26.93 -19.81 29.72
C VAL A 41 28.13 -20.71 30.07
N THR A 42 29.03 -20.94 29.12
CA THR A 42 30.26 -21.69 29.30
C THR A 42 31.35 -20.92 30.03
N SER A 43 31.25 -19.60 30.20
CA SER A 43 32.28 -18.76 30.81
C SER A 43 32.15 -18.53 32.33
N GLY A 44 31.18 -19.17 32.98
CA GLY A 44 31.12 -19.25 34.43
C GLY A 44 30.23 -18.24 35.16
N SER A 45 29.70 -17.21 34.52
CA SER A 45 28.81 -16.25 35.20
C SER A 45 27.48 -16.85 35.61
N TYR A 46 26.97 -17.79 34.84
CA TYR A 46 25.78 -18.55 35.17
C TYR A 46 25.97 -19.44 36.43
N THR A 47 27.09 -20.14 36.53
CA THR A 47 27.40 -20.98 37.69
C THR A 47 27.58 -20.12 38.97
N ASN A 48 28.10 -18.91 38.86
CA ASN A 48 28.23 -17.99 39.98
C ASN A 48 26.87 -17.55 40.53
N VAL A 49 25.90 -17.27 39.65
CA VAL A 49 24.53 -16.91 40.04
C VAL A 49 23.87 -18.03 40.86
N LEU A 50 24.03 -19.29 40.39
CA LEU A 50 23.47 -20.45 41.09
C LEU A 50 24.24 -20.76 42.37
N SER A 51 25.58 -20.66 42.40
CA SER A 51 26.40 -20.94 43.60
C SER A 51 26.15 -19.91 44.73
N ASP A 52 25.81 -18.67 44.38
CA ASP A 52 25.49 -17.61 45.31
C ASP A 52 24.01 -17.64 45.79
N GLY A 53 23.26 -18.66 45.42
CA GLY A 53 21.90 -18.88 45.91
C GLY A 53 20.79 -18.17 45.12
N TYR A 54 21.09 -17.57 43.98
CA TYR A 54 20.12 -16.90 43.11
C TYR A 54 19.43 -17.85 42.12
N GLY A 55 19.12 -19.06 42.53
CA GLY A 55 18.38 -20.03 41.72
C GLY A 55 16.93 -19.69 41.50
N GLN A 56 16.41 -18.73 42.27
CA GLN A 56 15.04 -18.23 42.15
C GLN A 56 15.07 -16.70 42.11
N PHE A 57 14.56 -16.11 41.05
CA PHE A 57 14.56 -14.65 40.87
C PHE A 57 13.32 -14.20 40.13
N THR A 58 12.94 -12.96 40.34
CA THR A 58 11.89 -12.28 39.56
C THR A 58 12.54 -11.18 38.74
N ALA A 59 12.35 -11.26 37.46
CA ALA A 59 12.82 -10.22 36.52
C ALA A 59 11.67 -9.81 35.59
N PRO A 60 11.52 -8.50 35.31
CA PRO A 60 10.56 -8.08 34.30
C PRO A 60 11.01 -8.52 32.92
N PHE A 61 10.07 -8.98 32.11
CA PHE A 61 10.36 -9.16 30.69
C PHE A 61 10.40 -7.81 30.01
N TRP A 62 11.39 -7.63 29.16
CA TRP A 62 11.62 -6.40 28.43
C TRP A 62 11.43 -6.63 26.94
N GLY A 63 11.19 -5.55 26.21
CA GLY A 63 11.03 -5.61 24.75
C GLY A 63 9.60 -5.94 24.31
N GLY A 64 8.66 -6.08 25.25
CA GLY A 64 7.25 -6.08 24.91
C GLY A 64 6.78 -4.68 24.52
N SER A 65 5.87 -4.59 23.58
CA SER A 65 5.20 -3.35 23.23
C SER A 65 3.70 -3.59 23.04
N ASP A 66 2.89 -2.60 23.36
CA ASP A 66 1.44 -2.65 23.14
C ASP A 66 1.06 -2.47 21.66
N GLY A 67 2.02 -2.62 20.75
CA GLY A 67 1.87 -2.34 19.34
C GLY A 67 2.19 -0.88 19.00
N PHE A 68 1.87 -0.50 17.76
CA PHE A 68 2.16 0.84 17.28
C PHE A 68 1.18 1.87 17.84
N ASN A 69 1.71 2.93 18.43
CA ASN A 69 0.89 4.06 18.84
C ASN A 69 0.78 5.06 17.68
N ILE A 70 -0.33 5.02 16.96
CA ILE A 70 -0.62 5.90 15.80
C ILE A 70 -0.69 7.39 16.17
N ARG A 71 -0.73 7.74 17.46
CA ARG A 71 -0.68 9.13 17.94
C ARG A 71 0.74 9.69 18.03
N LYS A 72 1.76 8.81 17.96
CA LYS A 72 3.15 9.26 17.88
C LYS A 72 3.47 9.81 16.50
N PRO A 73 4.40 10.77 16.40
CA PRO A 73 4.77 11.38 15.10
C PRO A 73 5.32 10.39 14.08
N ASP A 74 5.98 9.33 14.52
CA ASP A 74 6.55 8.28 13.65
C ASP A 74 6.27 6.90 14.25
N PRO A 75 5.04 6.40 14.14
CA PRO A 75 4.62 5.16 14.79
C PRO A 75 5.33 3.93 14.23
N LEU A 76 5.76 3.96 12.97
CA LEU A 76 6.43 2.85 12.30
C LEU A 76 7.96 2.96 12.32
N TYR A 77 8.49 3.96 13.03
CA TYR A 77 9.94 4.16 13.15
C TYR A 77 10.67 4.39 11.80
N ASN A 78 10.01 5.09 10.86
CA ASN A 78 10.60 5.38 9.55
C ASN A 78 11.93 6.12 9.64
N LYS A 79 12.07 7.04 10.62
CA LYS A 79 13.33 7.78 10.84
C LYS A 79 14.50 6.88 11.26
N GLY A 80 14.21 5.79 11.95
CA GLY A 80 15.22 4.80 12.35
C GLY A 80 15.62 3.84 11.22
N MET A 81 14.91 3.87 10.10
CA MET A 81 15.24 3.14 8.88
C MET A 81 15.89 4.02 7.81
N GLY A 82 16.06 5.32 8.09
CA GLY A 82 16.61 6.30 7.14
C GLY A 82 18.15 6.33 7.12
N SER A 83 18.71 7.36 6.47
CA SER A 83 20.12 7.52 6.16
C SER A 83 21.10 7.52 7.34
N ALA A 84 20.63 7.68 8.57
CA ALA A 84 21.46 7.60 9.77
C ALA A 84 21.67 6.17 10.31
N VAL A 85 20.86 5.22 9.85
CA VAL A 85 20.93 3.80 10.19
C VAL A 85 20.92 3.05 8.88
N THR A 86 21.93 2.25 8.59
CA THR A 86 21.96 1.45 7.37
C THR A 86 20.80 0.44 7.42
N GLU A 87 20.14 0.23 6.31
CA GLU A 87 19.02 -0.73 6.20
C GLU A 87 19.43 -2.11 6.69
N ASP A 88 20.68 -2.52 6.42
CA ASP A 88 21.25 -3.80 6.84
C ASP A 88 21.33 -4.00 8.36
N THR A 89 21.40 -2.93 9.13
CA THR A 89 21.51 -2.98 10.60
C THR A 89 20.20 -2.67 11.32
N SER A 90 19.18 -2.24 10.60
CA SER A 90 17.89 -1.88 11.19
C SER A 90 17.00 -3.10 11.42
N TYR A 91 16.72 -3.41 12.68
CA TYR A 91 15.78 -4.48 13.04
C TYR A 91 14.36 -4.21 12.51
N ALA A 92 13.91 -2.96 12.57
CA ALA A 92 12.60 -2.56 12.07
C ALA A 92 12.49 -2.80 10.55
N TYR A 93 13.49 -2.43 9.78
CA TYR A 93 13.55 -2.66 8.34
C TYR A 93 13.37 -4.15 7.99
N HIS A 94 14.17 -5.01 8.63
CA HIS A 94 14.09 -6.45 8.38
C HIS A 94 12.77 -7.07 8.84
N THR A 95 12.16 -6.53 9.89
CA THR A 95 10.84 -6.99 10.36
C THR A 95 9.76 -6.67 9.33
N TYR A 96 9.73 -5.44 8.79
CA TYR A 96 8.77 -5.07 7.74
C TYR A 96 9.02 -5.85 6.45
N ARG A 97 10.28 -5.98 6.04
CA ARG A 97 10.63 -6.76 4.86
C ARG A 97 10.13 -8.19 4.97
N ARG A 98 10.39 -8.84 6.10
CA ARG A 98 9.92 -10.21 6.37
C ARG A 98 8.39 -10.31 6.38
N ALA A 99 7.71 -9.30 6.91
CA ALA A 99 6.24 -9.26 6.88
C ALA A 99 5.71 -9.17 5.43
N ILE A 100 6.34 -8.37 4.57
CA ILE A 100 6.02 -8.29 3.15
C ILE A 100 6.30 -9.62 2.45
N ASP A 101 7.46 -10.24 2.72
CA ASP A 101 7.83 -11.55 2.15
C ASP A 101 6.86 -12.66 2.56
N THR A 102 6.28 -12.58 3.76
CA THR A 102 5.28 -13.56 4.23
C THR A 102 4.01 -13.55 3.40
N VAL A 103 3.63 -12.41 2.83
CA VAL A 103 2.46 -12.27 1.96
C VAL A 103 2.82 -12.42 0.47
N ALA A 104 4.05 -12.79 0.12
CA ALA A 104 4.48 -12.92 -1.26
C ALA A 104 3.87 -14.14 -1.97
N ASP A 105 3.52 -15.19 -1.22
CA ASP A 105 2.93 -16.40 -1.79
C ASP A 105 1.41 -16.24 -1.98
N PRO A 106 0.91 -16.26 -3.24
CA PRO A 106 -0.52 -16.16 -3.53
C PRO A 106 -1.34 -17.38 -3.10
N GLU A 107 -0.72 -18.54 -2.93
CA GLU A 107 -1.41 -19.76 -2.48
C GLU A 107 -1.64 -19.74 -0.96
N PHE A 108 -0.76 -19.08 -0.22
CA PHE A 108 -0.86 -19.00 1.24
C PHE A 108 -1.81 -17.89 1.70
N ILE A 109 -1.76 -16.72 1.08
CA ILE A 109 -2.61 -15.58 1.44
C ILE A 109 -3.35 -15.04 0.23
N ASP A 110 -4.65 -15.12 0.28
CA ASP A 110 -5.54 -14.51 -0.70
C ASP A 110 -5.75 -13.02 -0.40
N MET A 111 -5.24 -12.15 -1.27
CA MET A 111 -5.42 -10.69 -1.17
C MET A 111 -5.55 -10.05 -2.54
N ASN A 112 -6.08 -8.82 -2.59
CA ASN A 112 -6.13 -8.00 -3.81
C ASN A 112 -5.53 -6.60 -3.60
N LEU A 113 -5.28 -6.21 -2.35
CA LEU A 113 -4.64 -4.95 -1.98
C LEU A 113 -3.60 -5.23 -0.90
N LEU A 114 -2.44 -4.60 -1.02
CA LEU A 114 -1.37 -4.59 -0.04
C LEU A 114 -1.10 -3.16 0.39
N ALA A 115 -1.18 -2.89 1.69
CA ALA A 115 -0.81 -1.60 2.25
C ALA A 115 -0.14 -1.80 3.62
N VAL A 116 0.86 -1.00 3.90
CA VAL A 116 1.43 -0.80 5.24
C VAL A 116 1.28 0.67 5.57
N PRO A 117 0.15 1.08 6.17
CA PRO A 117 -0.18 2.48 6.35
C PRO A 117 0.86 3.23 7.18
N GLY A 118 1.39 4.31 6.62
CA GLY A 118 2.41 5.14 7.26
C GLY A 118 3.85 4.64 7.08
N LEU A 119 4.08 3.53 6.40
CA LEU A 119 5.41 3.11 6.00
C LEU A 119 5.85 3.93 4.79
N THR A 120 6.94 4.68 4.94
CA THR A 120 7.44 5.62 3.93
C THR A 120 8.86 5.34 3.46
N ASN A 121 9.51 4.30 3.99
CA ASN A 121 10.85 3.90 3.54
C ASN A 121 10.81 3.49 2.07
N ASP A 122 11.72 4.05 1.25
CA ASP A 122 11.73 3.89 -0.19
C ASP A 122 12.00 2.46 -0.65
N ALA A 123 12.92 1.77 0.01
CA ALA A 123 13.28 0.40 -0.34
C ALA A 123 12.12 -0.57 0.00
N LEU A 124 11.51 -0.43 1.18
CA LEU A 124 10.38 -1.27 1.60
C LEU A 124 9.13 -1.04 0.76
N THR A 125 8.81 0.22 0.46
CA THR A 125 7.64 0.52 -0.40
C THR A 125 7.86 0.10 -1.84
N SER A 126 9.10 0.14 -2.35
CA SER A 126 9.45 -0.45 -3.65
C SER A 126 9.32 -1.97 -3.63
N HIS A 127 9.76 -2.62 -2.55
CA HIS A 127 9.61 -4.05 -2.35
C HIS A 127 8.13 -4.48 -2.30
N MET A 128 7.25 -3.69 -1.66
CA MET A 128 5.80 -3.93 -1.72
C MET A 128 5.26 -3.94 -3.16
N VAL A 129 5.69 -2.99 -3.98
CA VAL A 129 5.26 -2.90 -5.39
C VAL A 129 5.77 -4.10 -6.19
N SER A 130 7.06 -4.47 -6.03
CA SER A 130 7.65 -5.65 -6.69
C SER A 130 6.95 -6.94 -6.27
N THR A 131 6.66 -7.12 -4.98
CA THR A 131 5.91 -8.28 -4.48
C THR A 131 4.53 -8.39 -5.11
N CYS A 132 3.81 -7.28 -5.26
CA CYS A 132 2.50 -7.28 -5.94
C CYS A 132 2.63 -7.54 -7.45
N GLU A 133 3.71 -7.11 -8.08
CA GLU A 133 4.00 -7.36 -9.49
C GLU A 133 4.30 -8.83 -9.76
N ASP A 134 5.14 -9.44 -8.94
CA ASP A 134 5.49 -10.87 -9.01
C ASP A 134 4.26 -11.76 -8.77
N ARG A 135 3.43 -11.41 -7.80
CA ARG A 135 2.16 -12.10 -7.55
C ARG A 135 1.18 -11.95 -8.72
N GLY A 136 1.04 -10.75 -9.26
CA GLY A 136 0.12 -10.43 -10.34
C GLY A 136 -1.38 -10.42 -9.96
N ASP A 137 -1.73 -10.66 -8.70
CA ASP A 137 -3.10 -10.76 -8.16
C ASP A 137 -3.44 -9.69 -7.12
N ALA A 138 -2.51 -8.81 -6.78
CA ALA A 138 -2.69 -7.74 -5.81
C ALA A 138 -2.12 -6.41 -6.32
N MET A 139 -2.54 -5.30 -5.71
CA MET A 139 -2.01 -3.95 -5.97
C MET A 139 -1.54 -3.32 -4.67
N ALA A 140 -0.34 -2.71 -4.67
CA ALA A 140 0.22 -2.01 -3.54
C ALA A 140 -0.29 -0.56 -3.46
N LEU A 141 -0.70 -0.14 -2.26
CA LEU A 141 -0.94 1.26 -1.91
C LEU A 141 0.22 1.73 -1.05
N ILE A 142 1.06 2.61 -1.58
CA ILE A 142 2.25 3.11 -0.88
C ILE A 142 2.05 4.54 -0.41
N ASP A 143 2.61 4.85 0.75
CA ASP A 143 2.64 6.18 1.31
C ASP A 143 4.00 6.85 1.05
N LEU A 144 3.98 8.18 0.90
CA LEU A 144 5.17 8.96 0.60
C LEU A 144 5.80 9.53 1.87
N ALA A 145 7.12 9.65 1.86
CA ALA A 145 7.88 10.27 2.94
C ALA A 145 7.53 11.75 3.12
N ASN A 146 7.68 12.23 4.36
CA ASN A 146 7.64 13.66 4.73
C ASN A 146 6.35 14.42 4.38
N VAL A 147 5.23 13.73 4.30
CA VAL A 147 3.93 14.34 4.01
C VAL A 147 3.11 14.57 5.27
N TYR A 148 3.47 13.88 6.34
CA TYR A 148 2.80 13.98 7.63
C TYR A 148 3.25 15.22 8.40
N ILE A 149 2.29 15.99 8.90
CA ILE A 149 2.52 17.14 9.78
C ILE A 149 2.29 16.69 11.22
N PRO A 150 3.32 16.71 12.08
CA PRO A 150 3.16 16.37 13.49
C PRO A 150 2.18 17.33 14.20
N PRO A 151 1.43 16.88 15.21
CA PRO A 151 0.48 17.72 15.95
C PRO A 151 1.08 18.97 16.62
N HIS A 152 2.40 18.93 16.93
CA HIS A 152 3.11 20.05 17.52
C HIS A 152 3.63 21.06 16.51
N GLU A 153 3.43 20.82 15.21
CA GLU A 153 3.85 21.75 14.17
C GLU A 153 2.95 22.99 14.16
N GLN A 154 3.59 24.14 13.99
CA GLN A 154 2.88 25.42 13.97
C GLN A 154 2.18 25.62 12.61
N TYR A 155 0.88 25.48 12.58
CA TYR A 155 0.07 25.73 11.38
C TYR A 155 0.18 27.14 10.80
N TYR A 156 0.66 28.08 11.60
CA TYR A 156 0.86 29.50 11.19
C TYR A 156 2.17 29.72 10.45
N SER A 157 3.04 28.74 10.43
CA SER A 157 4.30 28.81 9.67
C SER A 157 4.01 28.86 8.18
N SER A 158 4.86 29.57 7.44
CA SER A 158 4.79 29.55 5.97
C SER A 158 4.96 28.12 5.45
N LYS A 159 4.38 27.81 4.29
CA LYS A 159 4.52 26.49 3.63
C LYS A 159 5.97 26.01 3.56
N ALA A 160 6.92 26.92 3.32
CA ALA A 160 8.35 26.63 3.19
C ALA A 160 9.02 26.23 4.51
N SER A 161 8.45 26.62 5.65
CA SER A 161 9.01 26.35 6.98
C SER A 161 8.33 25.20 7.72
N ARG A 162 7.32 24.58 7.12
CA ARG A 162 6.65 23.42 7.70
C ARG A 162 7.53 22.17 7.59
N ILE A 163 7.47 21.33 8.61
CA ILE A 163 8.07 19.99 8.56
C ILE A 163 7.23 19.15 7.63
N GLY A 164 7.82 18.70 6.56
CA GLY A 164 7.14 17.96 5.51
C GLY A 164 7.49 18.51 4.13
N THR A 165 7.32 17.71 3.11
CA THR A 165 7.59 18.13 1.74
C THR A 165 6.38 18.86 1.15
N ASN A 166 6.66 19.93 0.42
CA ASN A 166 5.64 20.54 -0.43
C ASN A 166 5.29 19.60 -1.62
N PRO A 167 4.19 19.85 -2.34
CA PRO A 167 3.76 19.00 -3.46
C PRO A 167 4.83 18.81 -4.54
N GLN A 168 5.60 19.85 -4.83
CA GLN A 168 6.68 19.80 -5.82
C GLN A 168 7.83 18.89 -5.37
N ALA A 169 8.22 18.96 -4.10
CA ALA A 169 9.27 18.11 -3.55
C ALA A 169 8.82 16.64 -3.48
N ALA A 170 7.57 16.37 -3.13
CA ALA A 170 7.01 15.01 -3.18
C ALA A 170 6.99 14.45 -4.60
N ALA A 171 6.62 15.28 -5.59
CA ALA A 171 6.64 14.90 -6.99
C ALA A 171 8.05 14.57 -7.50
N THR A 172 9.04 15.38 -7.12
CA THR A 172 10.44 15.16 -7.49
C THR A 172 10.98 13.90 -6.83
N ALA A 173 10.76 13.72 -5.52
CA ALA A 173 11.22 12.54 -4.78
C ALA A 173 10.68 11.23 -5.37
N LEU A 174 9.41 11.19 -5.79
CA LEU A 174 8.85 10.00 -6.42
C LEU A 174 9.43 9.76 -7.83
N LYS A 175 9.68 10.82 -8.61
CA LYS A 175 10.33 10.70 -9.92
C LYS A 175 11.75 10.15 -9.80
N ASP A 176 12.50 10.61 -8.82
CA ASP A 176 13.89 10.19 -8.58
C ASP A 176 13.98 8.69 -8.20
N ARG A 177 12.92 8.13 -7.62
CA ARG A 177 12.83 6.68 -7.34
C ARG A 177 12.69 5.82 -8.60
N ALA A 178 12.34 6.40 -9.74
CA ALA A 178 12.14 5.71 -11.03
C ALA A 178 11.24 4.46 -10.96
N LEU A 179 10.21 4.49 -10.11
CA LEU A 179 9.23 3.41 -10.02
C LEU A 179 8.32 3.41 -11.25
N ASP A 180 8.35 2.33 -12.01
CA ASP A 180 7.48 2.12 -13.17
C ASP A 180 6.74 0.79 -13.04
N SER A 181 5.60 0.81 -12.38
CA SER A 181 4.76 -0.38 -12.21
C SER A 181 3.27 -0.01 -12.16
N SER A 182 2.46 -0.78 -12.85
CA SER A 182 1.01 -0.64 -12.76
C SER A 182 0.40 -1.31 -11.55
N TYR A 183 1.19 -2.06 -10.78
CA TYR A 183 0.76 -2.72 -9.54
C TYR A 183 0.91 -1.87 -8.29
N GLY A 184 1.33 -0.62 -8.42
CA GLY A 184 1.43 0.34 -7.33
C GLY A 184 0.58 1.60 -7.56
N ALA A 185 0.14 2.22 -6.49
CA ALA A 185 -0.51 3.53 -6.49
C ALA A 185 -0.16 4.31 -5.22
N THR A 186 -0.10 5.64 -5.33
CA THR A 186 0.15 6.54 -4.21
C THR A 186 -0.74 7.76 -4.27
N PHE A 187 -0.98 8.35 -3.10
CA PHE A 187 -1.89 9.47 -2.90
C PHE A 187 -1.25 10.56 -2.05
N TYR A 188 -1.69 11.79 -2.21
CA TYR A 188 -1.22 12.97 -1.49
C TYR A 188 -2.36 13.96 -1.31
N PRO A 189 -2.50 14.65 -0.18
CA PRO A 189 -1.71 14.59 1.05
C PRO A 189 -2.33 13.65 2.10
N TRP A 190 -1.77 13.65 3.31
CA TRP A 190 -2.37 13.00 4.46
C TRP A 190 -3.68 13.67 4.85
N VAL A 191 -4.57 12.89 5.46
CA VAL A 191 -5.91 13.33 5.82
C VAL A 191 -6.13 13.28 7.32
N GLN A 192 -7.04 14.11 7.83
CA GLN A 192 -7.38 14.18 9.24
C GLN A 192 -8.73 13.53 9.49
N THR A 193 -8.76 12.62 10.43
CA THR A 193 -9.97 11.99 10.92
C THR A 193 -10.10 12.15 12.43
N ARG A 194 -11.27 11.80 12.95
CA ARG A 194 -11.52 11.77 14.38
C ARG A 194 -11.43 10.32 14.88
N ASP A 195 -10.72 10.14 15.98
CA ASP A 195 -10.70 8.87 16.71
C ASP A 195 -12.03 8.73 17.50
N ASP A 196 -12.79 7.71 17.17
CA ASP A 196 -14.11 7.50 17.77
C ASP A 196 -14.05 7.16 19.28
N GLN A 197 -12.93 6.58 19.75
CA GLN A 197 -12.76 6.22 21.15
C GLN A 197 -12.40 7.41 22.04
N THR A 198 -11.51 8.26 21.56
CA THR A 198 -10.97 9.38 22.34
C THR A 198 -11.51 10.74 21.92
N GLY A 199 -12.15 10.80 20.76
CA GLY A 199 -12.63 12.05 20.17
C GLY A 199 -11.53 12.97 19.64
N GLN A 200 -10.26 12.54 19.69
CA GLN A 200 -9.13 13.32 19.22
C GLN A 200 -9.02 13.31 17.70
N LEU A 201 -8.53 14.41 17.14
CA LEU A 201 -8.22 14.50 15.73
C LEU A 201 -6.84 13.87 15.47
N LEU A 202 -6.80 12.94 14.52
CA LEU A 202 -5.60 12.21 14.12
C LEU A 202 -5.30 12.45 12.64
N TRP A 203 -4.03 12.59 12.33
CA TRP A 203 -3.54 12.56 10.95
C TRP A 203 -3.25 11.11 10.56
N ILE A 204 -3.87 10.66 9.48
CA ILE A 204 -3.72 9.31 8.96
C ILE A 204 -3.16 9.34 7.54
N PRO A 205 -2.40 8.30 7.15
CA PRO A 205 -1.88 8.20 5.80
C PRO A 205 -3.00 7.99 4.79
N PRO A 206 -2.84 8.50 3.56
CA PRO A 206 -3.86 8.38 2.53
C PRO A 206 -4.18 6.94 2.12
N SER A 207 -3.25 6.00 2.31
CA SER A 207 -3.49 4.57 2.04
C SER A 207 -4.67 4.01 2.85
N VAL A 208 -4.83 4.41 4.12
CA VAL A 208 -5.98 4.01 4.96
C VAL A 208 -7.29 4.50 4.36
N ALA A 209 -7.36 5.78 4.02
CA ALA A 209 -8.54 6.37 3.41
C ALA A 209 -8.87 5.70 2.08
N MET A 210 -7.84 5.42 1.28
CA MET A 210 -8.01 4.79 -0.03
C MET A 210 -8.46 3.34 0.03
N MET A 211 -8.01 2.54 0.99
CA MET A 211 -8.57 1.19 1.21
C MET A 211 -10.08 1.27 1.42
N GLY A 212 -10.54 2.20 2.26
CA GLY A 212 -11.96 2.43 2.49
C GLY A 212 -12.71 2.89 1.23
N VAL A 213 -12.13 3.81 0.45
CA VAL A 213 -12.73 4.30 -0.81
C VAL A 213 -12.85 3.18 -1.84
N LEU A 214 -11.81 2.35 -1.98
CA LEU A 214 -11.83 1.20 -2.90
C LEU A 214 -12.91 0.20 -2.52
N ALA A 215 -13.04 -0.14 -1.24
CA ALA A 215 -14.07 -1.03 -0.73
C ALA A 215 -15.48 -0.41 -0.89
N SER A 216 -15.65 0.87 -0.60
CA SER A 216 -16.92 1.58 -0.78
C SER A 216 -17.34 1.68 -2.25
N SER A 217 -16.39 1.95 -3.14
CA SER A 217 -16.63 2.01 -4.59
C SER A 217 -17.10 0.65 -5.12
N GLU A 218 -16.48 -0.43 -4.68
CA GLU A 218 -16.85 -1.80 -5.05
C GLU A 218 -18.26 -2.14 -4.55
N ARG A 219 -18.60 -1.78 -3.33
CA ARG A 219 -19.93 -2.02 -2.76
C ARG A 219 -21.04 -1.20 -3.42
N LYS A 220 -20.76 0.05 -3.83
CA LYS A 220 -21.73 0.95 -4.47
C LYS A 220 -21.93 0.68 -5.95
N SER A 221 -20.92 0.17 -6.61
CA SER A 221 -20.93 -0.08 -8.06
C SER A 221 -20.28 -1.43 -8.40
N GLN A 222 -19.09 -1.41 -8.93
CA GLN A 222 -18.28 -2.59 -9.21
C GLN A 222 -16.80 -2.24 -8.97
N LEU A 223 -15.97 -3.26 -8.82
CA LEU A 223 -14.55 -3.16 -8.55
C LEU A 223 -13.78 -2.32 -9.58
N TRP A 224 -14.23 -2.36 -10.84
CA TRP A 224 -13.60 -1.65 -11.97
C TRP A 224 -14.10 -0.23 -12.23
N PHE A 225 -14.93 0.30 -11.36
CA PHE A 225 -15.26 1.72 -11.44
C PHE A 225 -14.17 2.59 -10.81
N ALA A 226 -13.97 3.79 -11.35
CA ALA A 226 -12.99 4.73 -10.85
C ALA A 226 -13.24 5.09 -9.37
N PRO A 227 -12.31 4.83 -8.45
CA PRO A 227 -12.45 5.16 -7.02
C PRO A 227 -12.09 6.63 -6.78
N ALA A 228 -12.57 7.53 -7.62
CA ALA A 228 -12.25 8.95 -7.60
C ALA A 228 -13.45 9.79 -8.04
N GLY A 229 -13.34 11.09 -7.87
CA GLY A 229 -14.39 12.04 -8.25
C GLY A 229 -15.48 12.16 -7.18
N PHE A 230 -16.43 13.03 -7.43
CA PHE A 230 -17.44 13.44 -6.45
C PHE A 230 -18.40 12.31 -6.04
N ASN A 231 -18.68 11.38 -6.93
CA ASN A 231 -19.65 10.30 -6.66
C ASN A 231 -19.09 9.16 -5.81
N ARG A 232 -17.82 8.81 -5.96
CA ARG A 232 -17.20 7.64 -5.30
C ARG A 232 -15.99 7.98 -4.46
N GLY A 233 -15.34 9.12 -4.72
CA GLY A 233 -14.14 9.57 -4.00
C GLY A 233 -14.39 10.64 -2.93
N GLY A 234 -15.64 10.95 -2.57
CA GLY A 234 -15.99 11.97 -1.55
C GLY A 234 -15.63 11.51 -0.14
N LEU A 235 -14.49 11.97 0.37
CA LEU A 235 -13.99 11.58 1.69
C LEU A 235 -14.80 12.23 2.82
N SER A 236 -15.24 13.48 2.63
CA SER A 236 -16.13 14.18 3.58
C SER A 236 -17.50 13.51 3.68
N ASP A 237 -17.93 12.82 2.61
CA ASP A 237 -19.18 12.07 2.56
C ASP A 237 -19.06 10.64 3.10
N GLY A 238 -17.93 10.32 3.70
CA GLY A 238 -17.68 9.01 4.31
C GLY A 238 -17.33 7.89 3.33
N ALA A 239 -16.87 8.20 2.12
CA ALA A 239 -16.43 7.18 1.16
C ALA A 239 -15.26 6.33 1.68
N ALA A 240 -14.44 6.86 2.58
CA ALA A 240 -13.36 6.15 3.24
C ALA A 240 -13.82 5.18 4.36
N GLY A 241 -15.11 5.17 4.69
CA GLY A 241 -15.63 4.42 5.85
C GLY A 241 -15.37 5.10 7.19
N LEU A 242 -14.74 6.28 7.17
CA LEU A 242 -14.45 7.14 8.32
C LEU A 242 -14.61 8.61 7.90
N PRO A 243 -14.98 9.52 8.83
CA PRO A 243 -15.16 10.93 8.52
C PRO A 243 -13.79 11.61 8.36
N VAL A 244 -13.56 12.20 7.19
CA VAL A 244 -12.37 13.01 6.92
C VAL A 244 -12.73 14.49 7.05
N HIS A 245 -12.06 15.17 7.98
CA HIS A 245 -12.38 16.57 8.32
C HIS A 245 -11.45 17.58 7.65
N ASN A 246 -10.19 17.19 7.42
CA ASN A 246 -9.19 18.10 6.87
C ASN A 246 -8.11 17.34 6.08
N VAL A 247 -7.28 18.09 5.38
CA VAL A 247 -6.07 17.62 4.68
C VAL A 247 -4.86 18.38 5.20
N THR A 248 -3.67 17.75 5.23
CA THR A 248 -2.44 18.41 5.67
C THR A 248 -2.11 19.61 4.80
N GLU A 249 -2.53 19.60 3.55
CA GLU A 249 -2.28 20.67 2.60
C GLU A 249 -3.45 20.83 1.62
N ARG A 250 -3.91 22.08 1.45
CA ARG A 250 -4.91 22.41 0.43
C ARG A 250 -4.22 22.67 -0.89
N LEU A 251 -4.47 21.80 -1.85
CA LEU A 251 -3.85 21.83 -3.17
C LEU A 251 -4.52 22.84 -4.09
N THR A 252 -3.73 23.70 -4.71
CA THR A 252 -4.14 24.53 -5.85
C THR A 252 -4.28 23.68 -7.11
N SER A 253 -4.91 24.21 -8.17
CA SER A 253 -5.03 23.50 -9.45
C SER A 253 -3.67 23.11 -10.01
N LYS A 254 -2.72 24.05 -10.02
CA LYS A 254 -1.35 23.81 -10.51
C LYS A 254 -0.61 22.74 -9.72
N GLU A 255 -0.76 22.72 -8.41
CA GLU A 255 -0.13 21.68 -7.56
C GLU A 255 -0.74 20.30 -7.82
N ARG A 256 -2.08 20.23 -8.03
CA ARG A 256 -2.73 18.98 -8.43
C ARG A 256 -2.20 18.46 -9.76
N ASP A 257 -2.02 19.33 -10.74
CA ASP A 257 -1.47 18.97 -12.05
C ASP A 257 -0.05 18.45 -11.92
N THR A 258 0.81 19.15 -11.14
CA THR A 258 2.20 18.72 -10.87
C THR A 258 2.25 17.33 -10.22
N LEU A 259 1.43 17.07 -9.22
CA LEU A 259 1.33 15.77 -8.56
C LEU A 259 0.84 14.70 -9.55
N TYR A 260 -0.19 15.02 -10.30
CA TYR A 260 -0.80 14.07 -11.23
C TYR A 260 0.13 13.72 -12.41
N GLU A 261 0.94 14.66 -12.86
CA GLU A 261 2.02 14.39 -13.83
C GLU A 261 3.08 13.46 -13.24
N ALA A 262 3.40 13.61 -11.97
CA ALA A 262 4.31 12.72 -11.24
C ALA A 262 3.70 11.37 -10.83
N ARG A 263 2.46 11.06 -11.26
CA ARG A 263 1.75 9.81 -10.92
C ARG A 263 1.32 9.71 -9.45
N ILE A 264 1.27 10.83 -8.76
CA ILE A 264 0.70 10.96 -7.41
C ILE A 264 -0.74 11.40 -7.55
N ASN A 265 -1.67 10.65 -6.96
CA ASN A 265 -3.09 10.96 -7.03
C ASN A 265 -3.44 12.01 -5.97
N PRO A 266 -3.92 13.21 -6.37
CA PRO A 266 -4.22 14.25 -5.41
C PRO A 266 -5.53 13.98 -4.67
N ILE A 267 -5.54 14.29 -3.38
CA ILE A 267 -6.73 14.44 -2.56
C ILE A 267 -6.99 15.95 -2.42
N ALA A 268 -8.04 16.43 -3.01
CA ALA A 268 -8.33 17.86 -3.12
C ALA A 268 -9.50 18.28 -2.24
N SER A 269 -9.42 19.48 -1.67
CA SER A 269 -10.52 20.09 -0.91
C SER A 269 -11.22 21.14 -1.78
N PHE A 270 -12.50 20.93 -2.01
CA PHE A 270 -13.37 21.84 -2.78
C PHE A 270 -14.37 22.54 -1.87
N PRO A 271 -14.61 23.84 -2.04
CA PRO A 271 -15.48 24.61 -1.12
C PRO A 271 -16.93 24.09 -1.03
N SER A 272 -17.47 23.55 -2.12
CA SER A 272 -18.87 23.11 -2.19
C SER A 272 -19.08 21.62 -1.94
N THR A 273 -18.05 20.80 -2.15
CA THR A 273 -18.15 19.33 -2.15
C THR A 273 -17.22 18.64 -1.15
N GLY A 274 -16.46 19.44 -0.39
CA GLY A 274 -15.56 18.90 0.63
C GLY A 274 -14.29 18.28 0.06
N ILE A 275 -13.79 17.27 0.75
CA ILE A 275 -12.52 16.61 0.43
C ILE A 275 -12.81 15.40 -0.45
N VAL A 276 -12.11 15.32 -1.58
CA VAL A 276 -12.38 14.33 -2.63
C VAL A 276 -11.07 13.77 -3.17
N VAL A 277 -11.04 12.47 -3.42
CA VAL A 277 -9.98 11.83 -4.21
C VAL A 277 -10.11 12.25 -5.66
N PHE A 278 -9.10 12.94 -6.20
CA PHE A 278 -9.18 13.57 -7.52
C PHE A 278 -8.14 13.03 -8.51
N GLY A 279 -7.84 11.74 -8.42
CA GLY A 279 -6.94 11.04 -9.31
C GLY A 279 -7.02 9.53 -9.14
N GLN A 280 -6.60 8.79 -10.19
CA GLN A 280 -6.62 7.32 -10.20
C GLN A 280 -5.49 6.72 -11.04
N LYS A 281 -4.33 7.38 -11.11
CA LYS A 281 -3.14 6.83 -11.80
C LYS A 281 -2.47 5.75 -10.98
N THR A 282 -1.94 4.74 -11.67
CA THR A 282 -0.93 3.82 -11.13
C THR A 282 0.46 4.47 -11.21
N LEU A 283 1.47 3.81 -10.66
CA LEU A 283 2.87 4.27 -10.77
C LEU A 283 3.47 4.03 -12.16
N GLN A 284 2.72 3.47 -13.10
CA GLN A 284 3.20 3.21 -14.44
C GLN A 284 3.52 4.51 -15.18
N GLU A 285 4.75 4.59 -15.73
CA GLU A 285 5.22 5.75 -16.48
C GLU A 285 4.69 5.77 -17.91
N ARG A 286 4.77 4.62 -18.57
CA ARG A 286 4.30 4.48 -19.95
C ARG A 286 2.78 4.55 -20.01
N ARG A 287 2.26 5.41 -20.88
CA ARG A 287 0.81 5.49 -21.13
C ARG A 287 0.30 4.17 -21.73
N SER A 288 -0.60 3.53 -21.03
CA SER A 288 -1.30 2.31 -21.46
C SER A 288 -2.70 2.26 -20.85
N ALA A 289 -3.47 1.21 -21.11
CA ALA A 289 -4.72 1.00 -20.44
C ALA A 289 -4.53 0.71 -18.93
N LEU A 290 -3.36 0.21 -18.54
CA LEU A 290 -3.03 -0.18 -17.16
C LEU A 290 -2.47 0.96 -16.31
N ASP A 291 -2.34 2.16 -16.88
CA ASP A 291 -1.92 3.37 -16.15
C ASP A 291 -3.01 3.93 -15.22
N ARG A 292 -4.17 3.24 -15.15
CA ARG A 292 -5.30 3.60 -14.30
C ARG A 292 -5.66 2.49 -13.31
N ILE A 293 -5.93 2.88 -12.07
CA ILE A 293 -6.26 1.97 -10.96
C ILE A 293 -7.47 1.11 -11.30
N ASN A 294 -8.52 1.70 -11.85
CA ASN A 294 -9.75 0.97 -12.20
C ASN A 294 -9.49 -0.16 -13.20
N VAL A 295 -8.69 0.08 -14.24
CA VAL A 295 -8.36 -0.94 -15.25
C VAL A 295 -7.43 -2.00 -14.67
N ARG A 296 -6.43 -1.60 -13.87
CA ARG A 296 -5.53 -2.56 -13.22
C ARG A 296 -6.33 -3.50 -12.28
N ARG A 297 -7.22 -2.97 -11.48
CA ARG A 297 -8.08 -3.77 -10.60
C ARG A 297 -9.00 -4.73 -11.40
N LEU A 298 -9.55 -4.25 -12.52
CA LEU A 298 -10.31 -5.11 -13.43
C LEU A 298 -9.48 -6.30 -13.92
N VAL A 299 -8.24 -6.04 -14.37
CA VAL A 299 -7.37 -7.13 -14.88
C VAL A 299 -6.97 -8.10 -13.79
N ILE A 300 -6.66 -7.61 -12.59
CA ILE A 300 -6.39 -8.45 -11.40
C ILE A 300 -7.59 -9.36 -11.11
N TYR A 301 -8.79 -8.79 -11.06
CA TYR A 301 -10.03 -9.53 -10.82
C TYR A 301 -10.26 -10.63 -11.88
N LEU A 302 -10.17 -10.25 -13.16
CA LEU A 302 -10.38 -11.22 -14.25
C LEU A 302 -9.34 -12.34 -14.23
N LYS A 303 -8.05 -12.02 -14.03
CA LYS A 303 -7.00 -13.02 -13.90
C LYS A 303 -7.32 -14.02 -12.78
N LYS A 304 -7.70 -13.52 -11.61
CA LYS A 304 -8.00 -14.33 -10.44
C LYS A 304 -9.21 -15.22 -10.66
N GLN A 305 -10.31 -14.67 -11.18
CA GLN A 305 -11.51 -15.46 -11.47
C GLN A 305 -11.26 -16.53 -12.54
N ILE A 306 -10.53 -16.18 -13.60
CA ILE A 306 -10.18 -17.13 -14.66
C ILE A 306 -9.24 -18.21 -14.12
N SER A 307 -8.29 -17.87 -13.27
CA SER A 307 -7.42 -18.85 -12.61
C SER A 307 -8.24 -19.85 -11.78
N ILE A 308 -9.20 -19.39 -10.98
CA ILE A 308 -10.09 -20.26 -10.21
C ILE A 308 -10.92 -21.18 -11.13
N LEU A 309 -11.45 -20.64 -12.23
CA LEU A 309 -12.19 -21.45 -13.20
C LEU A 309 -11.29 -22.47 -13.90
N SER A 310 -10.04 -22.11 -14.17
CA SER A 310 -9.04 -22.98 -14.79
C SER A 310 -8.70 -24.20 -13.94
N THR A 311 -8.74 -24.10 -12.61
CA THR A 311 -8.47 -25.24 -11.72
C THR A 311 -9.47 -26.38 -11.90
N GLN A 312 -10.70 -26.08 -12.37
CA GLN A 312 -11.75 -27.08 -12.59
C GLN A 312 -11.48 -27.98 -13.79
N ILE A 313 -10.55 -27.61 -14.66
CA ILE A 313 -10.20 -28.38 -15.86
C ILE A 313 -8.77 -28.93 -15.81
N LEU A 314 -8.03 -28.68 -14.74
CA LEU A 314 -6.70 -29.28 -14.55
C LEU A 314 -6.82 -30.79 -14.48
N PHE A 315 -5.88 -31.47 -15.12
CA PHE A 315 -5.83 -32.93 -15.25
C PHE A 315 -6.95 -33.58 -16.10
N GLU A 316 -7.82 -32.80 -16.74
CA GLU A 316 -8.73 -33.29 -17.74
C GLU A 316 -8.00 -33.59 -19.06
N GLN A 317 -8.58 -34.44 -19.91
CA GLN A 317 -8.00 -34.77 -21.21
C GLN A 317 -7.94 -33.53 -22.12
N ASN A 318 -6.79 -33.29 -22.76
CA ASN A 318 -6.58 -32.16 -23.65
C ASN A 318 -7.22 -32.39 -25.02
N VAL A 319 -8.55 -32.34 -25.05
CA VAL A 319 -9.38 -32.57 -26.23
C VAL A 319 -10.34 -31.40 -26.46
N GLN A 320 -10.87 -31.30 -27.67
CA GLN A 320 -11.76 -30.21 -28.05
C GLN A 320 -12.99 -30.07 -27.11
N ALA A 321 -13.50 -31.17 -26.56
CA ALA A 321 -14.62 -31.12 -25.59
C ALA A 321 -14.22 -30.33 -24.31
N THR A 322 -13.01 -30.51 -23.80
CA THR A 322 -12.47 -29.77 -22.64
C THR A 322 -12.28 -28.31 -22.98
N TRP A 323 -11.83 -27.98 -24.20
CA TRP A 323 -11.71 -26.61 -24.66
C TRP A 323 -13.06 -25.89 -24.71
N LEU A 324 -14.09 -26.55 -25.21
CA LEU A 324 -15.45 -26.01 -25.20
C LEU A 324 -15.98 -25.81 -23.78
N ARG A 325 -15.68 -26.76 -22.87
CA ARG A 325 -16.02 -26.62 -21.46
C ARG A 325 -15.36 -25.40 -20.83
N PHE A 326 -14.06 -25.19 -21.07
CA PHE A 326 -13.37 -23.97 -20.62
C PHE A 326 -14.03 -22.69 -21.15
N LYS A 327 -14.34 -22.64 -22.45
CA LYS A 327 -15.05 -21.49 -23.03
C LYS A 327 -16.37 -21.23 -22.33
N SER A 328 -17.17 -22.30 -22.10
CA SER A 328 -18.46 -22.18 -21.42
C SER A 328 -18.39 -21.69 -19.98
N LEU A 329 -17.24 -21.85 -19.31
CA LEU A 329 -16.98 -21.33 -17.95
C LEU A 329 -16.52 -19.85 -17.98
N VAL A 330 -15.68 -19.48 -18.94
CA VAL A 330 -15.06 -18.14 -18.98
C VAL A 330 -15.94 -17.11 -19.70
N GLU A 331 -16.64 -17.49 -20.77
CA GLU A 331 -17.48 -16.56 -21.54
C GLU A 331 -18.56 -15.85 -20.70
N PRO A 332 -19.28 -16.51 -19.79
CA PRO A 332 -20.26 -15.83 -18.93
C PRO A 332 -19.64 -14.78 -18.02
N LEU A 333 -18.43 -15.02 -17.50
CA LEU A 333 -17.70 -14.07 -16.69
C LEU A 333 -17.36 -12.80 -17.51
N LEU A 334 -16.82 -12.97 -18.72
CA LEU A 334 -16.48 -11.85 -19.61
C LEU A 334 -17.73 -11.11 -20.07
N ALA A 335 -18.81 -11.83 -20.39
CA ALA A 335 -20.11 -11.24 -20.78
C ALA A 335 -20.71 -10.43 -19.62
N SER A 336 -20.71 -10.95 -18.41
CA SER A 336 -21.16 -10.24 -17.21
C SER A 336 -20.34 -8.96 -16.97
N THR A 337 -19.01 -9.05 -17.12
CA THR A 337 -18.13 -7.89 -16.99
C THR A 337 -18.42 -6.83 -18.06
N LYS A 338 -18.77 -7.25 -19.28
CA LYS A 338 -19.18 -6.34 -20.36
C LYS A 338 -20.51 -5.65 -20.06
N ILE A 339 -21.51 -6.40 -19.62
CA ILE A 339 -22.84 -5.87 -19.24
C ILE A 339 -22.70 -4.84 -18.10
N ASN A 340 -21.79 -5.09 -17.15
CA ASN A 340 -21.52 -4.22 -16.01
C ASN A 340 -20.46 -3.12 -16.30
N PHE A 341 -20.25 -2.77 -17.56
CA PHE A 341 -19.36 -1.66 -18.00
C PHE A 341 -17.87 -1.80 -17.61
N GLY A 342 -17.39 -3.01 -17.34
CA GLY A 342 -15.97 -3.24 -17.07
C GLY A 342 -15.12 -3.27 -18.34
N ILE A 343 -15.66 -3.90 -19.37
CA ILE A 343 -15.02 -4.00 -20.70
C ILE A 343 -16.00 -3.55 -21.78
N THR A 344 -15.50 -2.93 -22.82
CA THR A 344 -16.32 -2.54 -23.99
C THR A 344 -16.48 -3.71 -24.95
N ASP A 345 -15.43 -4.53 -25.08
CA ASP A 345 -15.44 -5.71 -25.93
C ASP A 345 -14.41 -6.75 -25.46
N TYR A 346 -14.64 -8.02 -25.83
CA TYR A 346 -13.71 -9.11 -25.54
C TYR A 346 -13.72 -10.16 -26.67
N ARG A 347 -12.63 -10.90 -26.74
CA ARG A 347 -12.51 -12.05 -27.65
C ARG A 347 -11.75 -13.17 -26.94
N LEU A 348 -12.37 -14.32 -26.81
CA LEU A 348 -11.75 -15.54 -26.30
C LEU A 348 -11.44 -16.46 -27.51
N ILE A 349 -10.18 -16.75 -27.74
CA ILE A 349 -9.69 -17.65 -28.78
C ILE A 349 -9.10 -18.87 -28.07
N LEU A 350 -9.69 -20.01 -28.37
CA LEU A 350 -9.21 -21.33 -27.94
C LEU A 350 -9.65 -22.34 -29.00
N ASP A 351 -8.76 -22.59 -29.90
CA ASP A 351 -8.97 -23.52 -31.02
C ASP A 351 -7.60 -24.10 -31.45
N SER A 352 -7.58 -24.85 -32.55
CA SER A 352 -6.34 -25.45 -33.06
C SER A 352 -5.28 -24.45 -33.52
N SER A 353 -5.64 -23.16 -33.66
CA SER A 353 -4.66 -22.10 -33.96
C SER A 353 -3.91 -21.61 -32.72
N THR A 354 -4.52 -21.74 -31.55
CA THR A 354 -3.90 -21.37 -30.24
C THR A 354 -3.30 -22.58 -29.54
N THR A 355 -4.02 -23.70 -29.47
CA THR A 355 -3.55 -24.96 -28.92
C THR A 355 -3.15 -25.89 -30.07
N THR A 356 -1.89 -25.77 -30.50
CA THR A 356 -1.30 -26.58 -31.57
C THR A 356 -1.05 -28.02 -31.10
N PRO A 357 -0.92 -29.00 -32.03
CA PRO A 357 -0.57 -30.39 -31.66
C PRO A 357 0.69 -30.47 -30.77
N ASP A 358 1.69 -29.65 -31.03
CA ASP A 358 2.92 -29.61 -30.25
C ASP A 358 2.66 -29.18 -28.79
N LEU A 359 1.71 -28.28 -28.54
CA LEU A 359 1.30 -27.86 -27.21
C LEU A 359 0.46 -28.94 -26.53
N VAL A 360 -0.36 -29.67 -27.29
CA VAL A 360 -1.11 -30.82 -26.79
C VAL A 360 -0.17 -31.93 -26.32
N ASP A 361 0.87 -32.22 -27.08
CA ASP A 361 1.92 -33.20 -26.74
C ASP A 361 2.72 -32.78 -25.48
N GLN A 362 2.82 -31.48 -25.24
CA GLN A 362 3.43 -30.92 -24.02
C GLN A 362 2.42 -30.80 -22.85
N ASN A 363 1.20 -31.30 -22.99
CA ASN A 363 0.10 -31.19 -22.01
C ASN A 363 -0.30 -29.74 -21.68
N ILE A 364 -0.13 -28.80 -22.63
CA ILE A 364 -0.45 -27.40 -22.48
C ILE A 364 -1.74 -27.06 -23.22
N LEU A 365 -2.68 -26.43 -22.52
CA LEU A 365 -3.83 -25.75 -23.10
C LEU A 365 -3.53 -24.25 -23.15
N TYR A 366 -3.53 -23.65 -24.33
CA TYR A 366 -3.25 -22.23 -24.51
C TYR A 366 -4.47 -21.47 -25.01
N ALA A 367 -5.10 -20.70 -24.12
CA ALA A 367 -6.21 -19.81 -24.41
C ALA A 367 -5.73 -18.36 -24.53
N LYS A 368 -6.17 -17.64 -25.54
CA LYS A 368 -5.90 -16.21 -25.72
C LYS A 368 -7.15 -15.39 -25.45
N ILE A 369 -7.08 -14.56 -24.40
CA ILE A 369 -8.17 -13.65 -24.01
C ILE A 369 -7.74 -12.23 -24.32
N MET A 370 -8.47 -11.57 -25.21
CA MET A 370 -8.28 -10.16 -25.54
C MET A 370 -9.44 -9.36 -24.97
N ILE A 371 -9.11 -8.29 -24.25
CA ILE A 371 -10.11 -7.41 -23.63
C ILE A 371 -9.85 -5.95 -24.01
N LYS A 372 -10.92 -5.19 -24.20
CA LYS A 372 -10.90 -3.74 -24.35
C LYS A 372 -11.53 -3.14 -23.09
N PRO A 373 -10.74 -2.66 -22.11
CA PRO A 373 -11.28 -2.12 -20.87
C PRO A 373 -12.04 -0.81 -21.12
N ALA A 374 -13.09 -0.58 -20.35
CA ALA A 374 -13.77 0.70 -20.32
C ALA A 374 -12.90 1.74 -19.59
N ARG A 375 -12.80 2.95 -20.13
CA ARG A 375 -12.04 4.05 -19.54
C ARG A 375 -12.98 5.03 -18.85
N ALA A 376 -12.56 5.56 -17.70
CA ALA A 376 -13.25 6.64 -17.02
C ALA A 376 -12.96 7.99 -17.71
N ILE A 377 -13.92 8.89 -17.70
CA ILE A 377 -13.75 10.29 -18.16
C ILE A 377 -13.00 11.04 -17.07
N GLU A 378 -11.88 11.67 -17.42
CA GLU A 378 -11.08 12.50 -16.51
C GLU A 378 -11.06 13.96 -16.92
N PHE A 379 -11.25 14.26 -18.21
CA PHE A 379 -11.23 15.61 -18.77
C PHE A 379 -12.48 15.84 -19.60
N ILE A 380 -13.11 16.99 -19.37
CA ILE A 380 -14.28 17.46 -20.14
C ILE A 380 -13.88 18.79 -20.78
N ALA A 381 -13.85 18.84 -22.10
CA ALA A 381 -13.73 20.08 -22.86
C ALA A 381 -15.11 20.54 -23.30
N ILE A 382 -15.45 21.78 -23.02
CA ILE A 382 -16.73 22.39 -23.41
C ILE A 382 -16.42 23.68 -24.16
N ASP A 383 -16.81 23.73 -25.42
CA ASP A 383 -16.71 24.93 -26.25
C ASP A 383 -18.01 25.66 -26.25
N PHE A 384 -17.97 26.94 -25.85
CA PHE A 384 -19.09 27.84 -25.91
C PHE A 384 -18.93 28.72 -27.15
N VAL A 385 -19.83 28.58 -28.11
CA VAL A 385 -19.89 29.46 -29.26
C VAL A 385 -20.99 30.51 -29.02
N VAL A 386 -20.59 31.75 -28.84
CA VAL A 386 -21.55 32.87 -28.73
C VAL A 386 -21.87 33.34 -30.12
N MET A 387 -23.11 33.11 -30.54
CA MET A 387 -23.61 33.58 -31.84
C MET A 387 -24.33 34.90 -31.71
N SER A 388 -24.32 35.71 -32.74
CA SER A 388 -25.09 36.94 -32.78
C SER A 388 -26.59 36.67 -32.82
N THR A 389 -27.40 37.60 -32.33
CA THR A 389 -28.86 37.45 -32.15
C THR A 389 -29.65 37.10 -33.43
N GLY A 390 -29.03 37.13 -34.60
CA GLY A 390 -29.66 36.79 -35.88
C GLY A 390 -29.08 35.56 -36.58
N ALA A 391 -28.19 34.80 -35.91
CA ALA A 391 -27.61 33.58 -36.52
C ALA A 391 -28.56 32.39 -36.31
N SER A 392 -28.79 31.59 -37.34
CA SER A 392 -29.52 30.34 -37.22
C SER A 392 -28.63 29.27 -36.60
N PHE A 393 -29.23 28.37 -35.80
CA PHE A 393 -28.52 27.18 -35.20
C PHE A 393 -28.43 26.00 -36.18
N ASP A 394 -28.58 26.27 -37.50
CA ASP A 394 -28.43 25.24 -38.48
C ASP A 394 -26.93 25.02 -38.76
N ASP A 395 -26.37 24.01 -38.06
CA ASP A 395 -25.46 22.96 -38.51
C ASP A 395 -25.14 22.01 -37.38
#